data_79ca8f7c24453f54608bb49539b95eca
#
_entry.id   79ca8f7c24453f54608bb49539b95eca
#
_cell.length_a   1.000
_cell.length_b   1.000
_cell.length_c   1.000
_cell.angle_alpha   90.00
_cell.angle_beta   90.00
_cell.angle_gamma   90.00
#
_symmetry.space_group_name_H-M   'P 1'
#
loop_
_entity.id
_entity.type
_entity.pdbx_description
1 polymer ?
#
loop_
_entity_poly.entity_id
_entity_poly.type
_entity_poly.pdbx_seq_one_letter_code
_entity_poly.pdbx_strand_id
1 'polypeptide(L)'
;MTLFVQPPQPVALYGPDFAADPHGHYRGLREEGPLTPVRIAPGVEAMLVTDYQAAVDLLRDTHTFSKDPRDWQATVPPDSPVLPVLGHRPTALFSDGGEHTRYREAINDSLALIEPHVLRAEVARVAQQLIGEFAATGTGDLIAQYAARLPLHVFVTWFGVAPDEGERIVDGISGMMNSAQGATEAYADLVDVVTRLVADRRARPRRDLTSYLLAHPARLDNDETVSQIALVMSAGHDPTTNLIGNSILHMLTDERYAGSLHGGAMTAHEAINEVLWQEPPIANLAAHYPRHDTEFHGVRLHAGQLILVSFGAANTQSAAVTPEEGVRSGASAHLAWSAGPHRCPAKQPALLIAMTAIEQFTSQLCDAELTVPVSELLWRPGPFHRALAHLPVRFTPLDTTPATGPDEGSAIASGITPKVPIGS
;
A
#
# COMPACT_ATOMS: atom_id res chain seq x y z
N MET A 1 -5.84 47.69 21.46
CA MET A 1 -5.38 47.11 20.16
C MET A 1 -5.29 45.60 20.38
N THR A 2 -6.42 44.91 20.14
CA THR A 2 -6.51 43.45 20.34
C THR A 2 -5.77 42.80 19.19
N LEU A 3 -4.63 42.18 19.44
CA LEU A 3 -3.92 41.36 18.51
C LEU A 3 -4.85 40.19 18.14
N PHE A 4 -5.40 40.18 16.95
CA PHE A 4 -6.02 39.00 16.35
C PHE A 4 -4.89 37.95 16.17
N VAL A 5 -4.74 37.06 17.11
CA VAL A 5 -3.97 35.84 16.92
C VAL A 5 -4.75 35.03 15.88
N GLN A 6 -4.26 34.96 14.65
CA GLN A 6 -4.83 33.99 13.69
C GLN A 6 -4.76 32.61 14.33
N PRO A 7 -5.84 31.80 14.23
CA PRO A 7 -5.76 30.42 14.69
C PRO A 7 -4.60 29.73 13.95
N PRO A 8 -3.87 28.83 14.61
CA PRO A 8 -2.78 28.11 13.98
C PRO A 8 -3.31 27.42 12.72
N GLN A 9 -2.57 27.54 11.62
CA GLN A 9 -2.97 26.89 10.38
C GLN A 9 -2.87 25.36 10.54
N PRO A 10 -3.84 24.59 10.03
CA PRO A 10 -3.77 23.13 10.08
C PRO A 10 -2.46 22.60 9.53
N VAL A 11 -1.91 21.56 10.15
CA VAL A 11 -0.66 20.91 9.73
C VAL A 11 -0.81 20.36 8.31
N ALA A 12 0.17 20.64 7.45
CA ALA A 12 0.20 20.10 6.10
C ALA A 12 0.83 18.70 6.10
N LEU A 13 0.08 17.68 5.68
CA LEU A 13 0.58 16.30 5.56
C LEU A 13 1.24 16.01 4.20
N TYR A 14 1.47 17.03 3.40
CA TYR A 14 2.15 16.94 2.11
C TYR A 14 3.39 17.81 2.13
N GLY A 15 4.37 17.47 1.33
CA GLY A 15 5.63 18.20 1.30
C GLY A 15 6.75 17.54 2.09
N PRO A 16 7.99 18.02 1.89
CA PRO A 16 9.20 17.37 2.41
C PRO A 16 9.30 17.39 3.93
N ASP A 17 8.83 18.46 4.60
CA ASP A 17 8.94 18.60 6.05
C ASP A 17 8.14 17.51 6.78
N PHE A 18 6.90 17.26 6.36
CA PHE A 18 6.10 16.16 6.90
C PHE A 18 6.72 14.79 6.57
N ALA A 19 7.16 14.60 5.33
CA ALA A 19 7.79 13.35 4.91
C ALA A 19 9.07 13.03 5.70
N ALA A 20 9.83 14.06 6.11
CA ALA A 20 11.05 13.90 6.89
C ALA A 20 10.80 13.48 8.35
N ASP A 21 9.81 14.08 9.03
CA ASP A 21 9.45 13.76 10.44
C ASP A 21 7.93 13.67 10.67
N PRO A 22 7.25 12.65 10.14
CA PRO A 22 5.83 12.47 10.38
C PRO A 22 5.52 12.21 11.86
N HIS A 23 6.40 11.53 12.60
CA HIS A 23 6.18 11.22 14.01
C HIS A 23 6.22 12.45 14.90
N GLY A 24 7.07 13.43 14.59
CA GLY A 24 7.06 14.74 15.26
C GLY A 24 5.73 15.45 15.06
N HIS A 25 5.25 15.49 13.84
CA HIS A 25 3.93 16.05 13.51
C HIS A 25 2.78 15.29 14.20
N TYR A 26 2.79 13.95 14.20
CA TYR A 26 1.76 13.16 14.89
C TYR A 26 1.74 13.37 16.39
N ARG A 27 2.89 13.55 17.04
CA ARG A 27 2.93 13.91 18.48
C ARG A 27 2.22 15.23 18.74
N GLY A 28 2.53 16.27 17.96
CA GLY A 28 1.86 17.57 18.10
C GLY A 28 0.35 17.50 17.89
N LEU A 29 -0.08 16.81 16.83
CA LEU A 29 -1.50 16.63 16.52
C LEU A 29 -2.25 15.90 17.65
N ARG A 30 -1.65 14.89 18.28
CA ARG A 30 -2.27 14.16 19.40
C ARG A 30 -2.46 15.02 20.64
N GLU A 31 -1.59 16.00 20.87
CA GLU A 31 -1.74 16.98 21.98
C GLU A 31 -2.97 17.87 21.78
N GLU A 32 -3.40 18.09 20.53
CA GLU A 32 -4.59 18.88 20.21
C GLU A 32 -5.89 18.08 20.40
N GLY A 33 -5.85 16.73 20.29
CA GLY A 33 -7.00 15.87 20.49
C GLY A 33 -6.99 14.58 19.68
N PRO A 34 -8.05 13.74 19.82
CA PRO A 34 -8.16 12.47 19.13
C PRO A 34 -8.41 12.61 17.63
N LEU A 35 -8.99 13.72 17.19
CA LEU A 35 -9.21 14.12 15.80
C LEU A 35 -8.80 15.58 15.65
N THR A 36 -7.93 15.87 14.68
CA THR A 36 -7.39 17.22 14.46
C THR A 36 -7.52 17.64 12.99
N PRO A 37 -7.80 18.92 12.69
CA PRO A 37 -7.81 19.40 11.31
C PRO A 37 -6.41 19.42 10.72
N VAL A 38 -6.28 18.92 9.49
CA VAL A 38 -5.04 18.85 8.72
C VAL A 38 -5.28 19.28 7.27
N ARG A 39 -4.22 19.62 6.55
CA ARG A 39 -4.27 19.84 5.10
C ARG A 39 -3.60 18.67 4.39
N ILE A 40 -4.28 18.10 3.39
CA ILE A 40 -3.78 16.97 2.60
C ILE A 40 -3.33 17.35 1.20
N ALA A 41 -3.72 18.54 0.75
CA ALA A 41 -3.25 19.20 -0.46
C ALA A 41 -3.51 20.71 -0.31
N PRO A 42 -2.96 21.57 -1.17
CA PRO A 42 -3.31 22.97 -1.21
C PRO A 42 -4.83 23.18 -1.33
N GLY A 43 -5.43 23.85 -0.33
CA GLY A 43 -6.88 24.11 -0.30
C GLY A 43 -7.77 22.91 0.04
N VAL A 44 -7.20 21.75 0.42
CA VAL A 44 -7.98 20.57 0.81
C VAL A 44 -7.69 20.18 2.25
N GLU A 45 -8.73 20.29 3.09
CA GLU A 45 -8.67 19.95 4.51
C GLU A 45 -9.34 18.60 4.79
N ALA A 46 -8.92 17.96 5.88
CA ALA A 46 -9.49 16.75 6.43
C ALA A 46 -9.41 16.77 7.96
N MET A 47 -10.26 16.00 8.63
CA MET A 47 -10.03 15.63 10.03
C MET A 47 -9.16 14.38 10.07
N LEU A 48 -8.06 14.42 10.79
CA LEU A 48 -7.16 13.27 10.94
C LEU A 48 -7.38 12.63 12.32
N VAL A 49 -7.77 11.37 12.34
CA VAL A 49 -7.88 10.56 13.56
C VAL A 49 -6.49 10.06 13.93
N THR A 50 -5.99 10.48 15.08
CA THR A 50 -4.66 10.13 15.59
C THR A 50 -4.71 9.21 16.82
N ASP A 51 -5.89 9.09 17.45
CA ASP A 51 -6.12 8.21 18.60
C ASP A 51 -6.46 6.78 18.14
N TYR A 52 -5.87 5.77 18.80
CA TYR A 52 -6.04 4.37 18.43
C TYR A 52 -7.49 3.89 18.63
N GLN A 53 -8.13 4.24 19.76
CA GLN A 53 -9.50 3.80 20.03
C GLN A 53 -10.49 4.49 19.09
N ALA A 54 -10.34 5.79 18.88
CA ALA A 54 -11.15 6.53 17.92
C ALA A 54 -11.00 5.96 16.50
N ALA A 55 -9.79 5.56 16.10
CA ALA A 55 -9.57 4.90 14.81
C ALA A 55 -10.31 3.56 14.72
N VAL A 56 -10.26 2.71 15.75
CA VAL A 56 -11.00 1.43 15.79
C VAL A 56 -12.50 1.66 15.72
N ASP A 57 -13.03 2.61 16.46
CA ASP A 57 -14.46 2.92 16.51
C ASP A 57 -14.94 3.44 15.14
N LEU A 58 -14.21 4.39 14.53
CA LEU A 58 -14.51 4.92 13.20
C LEU A 58 -14.53 3.81 12.12
N LEU A 59 -13.50 2.97 12.11
CA LEU A 59 -13.34 1.91 11.09
C LEU A 59 -14.45 0.84 11.16
N ARG A 60 -15.17 0.73 12.28
CA ARG A 60 -16.24 -0.24 12.51
C ARG A 60 -17.64 0.35 12.40
N ASP A 61 -17.79 1.66 12.53
CA ASP A 61 -19.09 2.31 12.51
C ASP A 61 -19.55 2.64 11.08
N THR A 62 -20.22 1.69 10.46
CA THR A 62 -20.84 1.87 9.14
C THR A 62 -22.22 2.55 9.18
N HIS A 63 -22.76 2.77 10.38
CA HIS A 63 -24.04 3.44 10.56
C HIS A 63 -23.89 4.96 10.49
N THR A 64 -22.95 5.49 11.23
CA THR A 64 -22.68 6.94 11.30
C THR A 64 -21.86 7.43 10.12
N PHE A 65 -20.93 6.61 9.64
CA PHE A 65 -19.96 6.99 8.61
C PHE A 65 -20.14 6.22 7.31
N SER A 66 -20.04 6.95 6.20
CA SER A 66 -20.06 6.42 4.84
C SER A 66 -18.64 6.32 4.27
N LYS A 67 -18.49 5.48 3.26
CA LYS A 67 -17.29 5.42 2.41
C LYS A 67 -17.47 6.19 1.11
N ASP A 68 -18.68 6.68 0.82
CA ASP A 68 -19.02 7.40 -0.39
C ASP A 68 -18.51 8.85 -0.34
N PRO A 69 -17.57 9.24 -1.21
CA PRO A 69 -16.97 10.58 -1.18
C PRO A 69 -17.77 11.63 -1.97
N ARG A 70 -18.90 11.30 -2.60
CA ARG A 70 -19.53 12.17 -3.61
C ARG A 70 -19.91 13.56 -3.09
N ASP A 71 -20.42 13.64 -1.87
CA ASP A 71 -20.80 14.92 -1.26
C ASP A 71 -19.55 15.76 -0.95
N TRP A 72 -18.51 15.16 -0.40
CA TRP A 72 -17.22 15.82 -0.19
C TRP A 72 -16.55 16.22 -1.49
N GLN A 73 -16.50 15.31 -2.46
CA GLN A 73 -15.87 15.53 -3.76
C GLN A 73 -16.44 16.76 -4.49
N ALA A 74 -17.75 17.02 -4.33
CA ALA A 74 -18.40 18.18 -4.92
C ALA A 74 -17.90 19.52 -4.33
N THR A 75 -17.22 19.50 -3.19
CA THR A 75 -16.67 20.70 -2.52
C THR A 75 -15.19 20.94 -2.83
N VAL A 76 -14.52 19.99 -3.49
CA VAL A 76 -13.09 20.04 -3.78
C VAL A 76 -12.85 20.50 -5.22
N PRO A 77 -11.81 21.32 -5.50
CA PRO A 77 -11.46 21.68 -6.87
C PRO A 77 -11.32 20.44 -7.77
N PRO A 78 -11.88 20.45 -8.98
CA PRO A 78 -11.90 19.27 -9.86
C PRO A 78 -10.52 18.82 -10.34
N ASP A 79 -9.52 19.68 -10.25
CA ASP A 79 -8.11 19.43 -10.56
C ASP A 79 -7.28 19.10 -9.32
N SER A 80 -7.92 18.88 -8.16
CA SER A 80 -7.20 18.56 -6.93
C SER A 80 -6.43 17.26 -7.03
N PRO A 81 -5.13 17.26 -6.68
CA PRO A 81 -4.24 16.10 -6.86
C PRO A 81 -4.58 14.92 -5.93
N VAL A 82 -5.48 15.07 -4.96
CA VAL A 82 -5.94 13.98 -4.09
C VAL A 82 -7.15 13.23 -4.65
N LEU A 83 -7.84 13.77 -5.66
CA LEU A 83 -9.00 13.11 -6.27
C LEU A 83 -8.68 11.75 -6.94
N PRO A 84 -7.51 11.53 -7.55
CA PRO A 84 -7.12 10.20 -8.02
C PRO A 84 -7.11 9.14 -6.92
N VAL A 85 -6.85 9.50 -5.66
CA VAL A 85 -6.89 8.58 -4.51
C VAL A 85 -8.26 8.54 -3.83
N LEU A 86 -8.91 9.70 -3.64
CA LEU A 86 -10.09 9.85 -2.79
C LEU A 86 -11.42 10.03 -3.56
N GLY A 87 -11.39 10.32 -4.85
CA GLY A 87 -12.59 10.55 -5.67
C GLY A 87 -13.41 9.28 -5.88
N HIS A 88 -14.72 9.44 -6.03
CA HIS A 88 -15.66 8.33 -6.22
C HIS A 88 -15.33 7.50 -7.48
N ARG A 89 -15.39 6.21 -7.31
CA ARG A 89 -15.40 5.18 -8.37
C ARG A 89 -16.25 4.00 -7.91
N PRO A 90 -16.83 3.21 -8.82
CA PRO A 90 -17.62 2.04 -8.46
C PRO A 90 -16.72 0.91 -7.95
N THR A 91 -16.25 1.04 -6.72
CA THR A 91 -15.30 0.10 -6.09
C THR A 91 -15.72 -0.27 -4.67
N ALA A 92 -15.19 -1.40 -4.19
CA ALA A 92 -15.35 -1.81 -2.80
C ALA A 92 -14.82 -0.78 -1.79
N LEU A 93 -13.91 0.12 -2.18
CA LEU A 93 -13.35 1.14 -1.31
C LEU A 93 -14.34 2.30 -1.06
N PHE A 94 -15.15 2.65 -2.06
CA PHE A 94 -16.03 3.83 -2.06
C PHE A 94 -17.52 3.48 -2.00
N SER A 95 -17.86 2.27 -1.58
CA SER A 95 -19.25 1.80 -1.47
C SER A 95 -19.55 1.27 -0.08
N ASP A 96 -20.83 1.27 0.27
CA ASP A 96 -21.37 0.76 1.53
C ASP A 96 -22.43 -0.34 1.28
N GLY A 97 -22.81 -1.06 2.34
CA GLY A 97 -23.94 -1.98 2.34
C GLY A 97 -23.86 -3.08 1.28
N GLY A 98 -24.95 -3.29 0.54
CA GLY A 98 -25.06 -4.37 -0.46
C GLY A 98 -24.15 -4.20 -1.66
N GLU A 99 -23.87 -2.97 -2.09
CA GLU A 99 -22.93 -2.69 -3.18
C GLU A 99 -21.51 -3.05 -2.77
N HIS A 100 -21.06 -2.61 -1.58
CA HIS A 100 -19.80 -3.02 -1.01
C HIS A 100 -19.68 -4.54 -0.93
N THR A 101 -20.73 -5.23 -0.43
CA THR A 101 -20.72 -6.70 -0.31
C THR A 101 -20.48 -7.36 -1.67
N ARG A 102 -21.22 -6.91 -2.71
CA ARG A 102 -21.09 -7.45 -4.07
C ARG A 102 -19.68 -7.28 -4.65
N TYR A 103 -19.09 -6.10 -4.52
CA TYR A 103 -17.73 -5.85 -4.98
C TYR A 103 -16.70 -6.63 -4.17
N ARG A 104 -16.91 -6.69 -2.85
CA ARG A 104 -16.00 -7.36 -1.94
C ARG A 104 -15.96 -8.87 -2.15
N GLU A 105 -17.10 -9.50 -2.42
CA GLU A 105 -17.19 -10.91 -2.77
C GLU A 105 -16.37 -11.20 -4.03
N ALA A 106 -16.54 -10.41 -5.10
CA ALA A 106 -15.77 -10.60 -6.33
C ALA A 106 -14.24 -10.51 -6.10
N ILE A 107 -13.78 -9.55 -5.30
CA ILE A 107 -12.37 -9.42 -4.95
C ILE A 107 -11.90 -10.61 -4.08
N ASN A 108 -12.62 -10.96 -3.03
CA ASN A 108 -12.24 -12.04 -2.12
C ASN A 108 -12.13 -13.39 -2.85
N ASP A 109 -13.12 -13.71 -3.69
CA ASP A 109 -13.14 -14.96 -4.45
C ASP A 109 -12.02 -14.99 -5.49
N SER A 110 -11.69 -13.85 -6.11
CA SER A 110 -10.54 -13.74 -7.01
C SER A 110 -9.23 -14.00 -6.28
N LEU A 111 -9.03 -13.38 -5.12
CA LEU A 111 -7.82 -13.57 -4.31
C LEU A 111 -7.71 -15.00 -3.75
N ALA A 112 -8.84 -15.67 -3.50
CA ALA A 112 -8.87 -17.05 -3.04
C ALA A 112 -8.38 -18.07 -4.09
N LEU A 113 -8.28 -17.67 -5.36
CA LEU A 113 -7.67 -18.51 -6.42
C LEU A 113 -6.15 -18.55 -6.34
N ILE A 114 -5.53 -17.63 -5.60
CA ILE A 114 -4.08 -17.56 -5.47
C ILE A 114 -3.61 -18.62 -4.47
N GLU A 115 -2.89 -19.61 -4.96
CA GLU A 115 -2.33 -20.66 -4.13
C GLU A 115 -1.04 -20.18 -3.43
N PRO A 116 -0.97 -20.18 -2.09
CA PRO A 116 0.15 -19.61 -1.36
C PRO A 116 1.52 -20.20 -1.73
N HIS A 117 1.60 -21.50 -1.99
CA HIS A 117 2.86 -22.15 -2.34
C HIS A 117 3.34 -21.77 -3.75
N VAL A 118 2.40 -21.57 -4.70
CA VAL A 118 2.72 -21.11 -6.05
C VAL A 118 3.18 -19.66 -6.01
N LEU A 119 2.45 -18.80 -5.26
CA LEU A 119 2.85 -17.43 -5.04
C LEU A 119 4.26 -17.33 -4.44
N ARG A 120 4.55 -18.10 -3.39
CA ARG A 120 5.89 -18.10 -2.76
C ARG A 120 6.99 -18.48 -3.76
N ALA A 121 6.78 -19.54 -4.54
CA ALA A 121 7.74 -19.98 -5.54
C ALA A 121 7.96 -18.92 -6.63
N GLU A 122 6.90 -18.27 -7.10
CA GLU A 122 6.97 -17.20 -8.09
C GLU A 122 7.73 -15.98 -7.55
N VAL A 123 7.38 -15.52 -6.35
CA VAL A 123 8.06 -14.39 -5.69
C VAL A 123 9.55 -14.70 -5.50
N ALA A 124 9.90 -15.91 -5.05
CA ALA A 124 11.29 -16.30 -4.86
C ALA A 124 12.07 -16.28 -6.19
N ARG A 125 11.47 -16.80 -7.26
CA ARG A 125 12.06 -16.80 -8.62
C ARG A 125 12.28 -15.36 -9.12
N VAL A 126 11.27 -14.50 -9.01
CA VAL A 126 11.35 -13.08 -9.41
C VAL A 126 12.40 -12.35 -8.57
N ALA A 127 12.42 -12.56 -7.27
CA ALA A 127 13.41 -11.97 -6.38
C ALA A 127 14.85 -12.33 -6.78
N GLN A 128 15.11 -13.62 -7.06
CA GLN A 128 16.41 -14.10 -7.53
C GLN A 128 16.80 -13.47 -8.86
N GLN A 129 15.85 -13.39 -9.80
CA GLN A 129 16.09 -12.74 -11.09
C GLN A 129 16.49 -11.28 -10.91
N LEU A 130 15.70 -10.51 -10.14
CA LEU A 130 15.95 -9.08 -9.91
C LEU A 130 17.28 -8.83 -9.21
N ILE A 131 17.63 -9.61 -8.20
CA ILE A 131 18.94 -9.53 -7.54
C ILE A 131 20.05 -9.83 -8.55
N GLY A 132 19.90 -10.86 -9.37
CA GLY A 132 20.88 -11.23 -10.42
C GLY A 132 21.19 -10.10 -11.41
N GLU A 133 20.25 -9.17 -11.64
CA GLU A 133 20.46 -8.05 -12.57
C GLU A 133 21.49 -7.02 -12.06
N PHE A 134 21.66 -6.89 -10.73
CA PHE A 134 22.58 -5.92 -10.14
C PHE A 134 23.64 -6.53 -9.22
N ALA A 135 23.55 -7.81 -8.87
CA ALA A 135 24.43 -8.46 -7.90
C ALA A 135 25.92 -8.40 -8.25
N ALA A 136 26.28 -8.40 -9.55
CA ALA A 136 27.66 -8.31 -10.01
C ALA A 136 28.27 -6.91 -9.81
N THR A 137 27.47 -5.87 -9.61
CA THR A 137 27.96 -4.48 -9.47
C THR A 137 28.47 -4.15 -8.07
N GLY A 138 28.07 -4.92 -7.05
CA GLY A 138 28.36 -4.65 -5.63
C GLY A 138 27.61 -3.45 -5.04
N THR A 139 26.72 -2.83 -5.80
CA THR A 139 25.89 -1.69 -5.37
C THR A 139 24.51 -1.76 -6.01
N GLY A 140 23.51 -1.12 -5.40
CA GLY A 140 22.18 -1.03 -5.97
C GLY A 140 21.27 -0.06 -5.24
N ASP A 141 20.19 0.36 -5.90
CA ASP A 141 19.05 1.02 -5.27
C ASP A 141 17.91 0.00 -5.11
N LEU A 142 17.70 -0.45 -3.88
CA LEU A 142 16.74 -1.51 -3.59
C LEU A 142 15.27 -1.07 -3.80
N ILE A 143 14.96 0.21 -3.82
CA ILE A 143 13.60 0.66 -4.18
C ILE A 143 13.38 0.45 -5.67
N ALA A 144 14.21 1.05 -6.51
CA ALA A 144 14.02 1.04 -7.95
C ALA A 144 14.29 -0.34 -8.58
N GLN A 145 15.32 -1.05 -8.12
CA GLN A 145 15.78 -2.28 -8.75
C GLN A 145 15.13 -3.56 -8.18
N TYR A 146 14.54 -3.48 -6.97
CA TYR A 146 14.01 -4.66 -6.29
C TYR A 146 12.57 -4.47 -5.78
N ALA A 147 12.36 -3.59 -4.77
CA ALA A 147 11.09 -3.50 -4.04
C ALA A 147 9.91 -3.07 -4.91
N ALA A 148 10.10 -2.14 -5.87
CA ALA A 148 9.04 -1.70 -6.77
C ALA A 148 8.77 -2.71 -7.90
N ARG A 149 9.82 -3.37 -8.40
CA ARG A 149 9.69 -4.30 -9.52
C ARG A 149 9.08 -5.65 -9.13
N LEU A 150 9.30 -6.10 -7.90
CA LEU A 150 8.85 -7.42 -7.46
C LEU A 150 7.32 -7.55 -7.45
N PRO A 151 6.54 -6.68 -6.76
CA PRO A 151 5.08 -6.73 -6.83
C PRO A 151 4.54 -6.53 -8.25
N LEU A 152 5.20 -5.71 -9.08
CA LEU A 152 4.81 -5.51 -10.47
C LEU A 152 4.83 -6.83 -11.25
N HIS A 153 5.91 -7.61 -11.17
CA HIS A 153 6.00 -8.90 -11.84
C HIS A 153 4.89 -9.86 -11.41
N VAL A 154 4.56 -9.89 -10.12
CA VAL A 154 3.45 -10.68 -9.59
C VAL A 154 2.12 -10.25 -10.21
N PHE A 155 1.84 -8.94 -10.28
CA PHE A 155 0.58 -8.45 -10.83
C PHE A 155 0.47 -8.61 -12.34
N VAL A 156 1.56 -8.42 -13.08
CA VAL A 156 1.61 -8.71 -14.52
C VAL A 156 1.15 -10.16 -14.77
N THR A 157 1.66 -11.11 -14.00
CA THR A 157 1.29 -12.52 -14.12
C THR A 157 -0.16 -12.76 -13.71
N TRP A 158 -0.59 -12.25 -12.56
CA TRP A 158 -1.93 -12.53 -12.02
C TRP A 158 -3.07 -11.92 -12.82
N PHE A 159 -2.91 -10.69 -13.26
CA PHE A 159 -3.93 -10.00 -14.05
C PHE A 159 -3.79 -10.25 -15.55
N GLY A 160 -2.67 -10.83 -15.98
CA GLY A 160 -2.40 -11.08 -17.39
C GLY A 160 -2.08 -9.80 -18.17
N VAL A 161 -1.47 -8.82 -17.55
CA VAL A 161 -1.00 -7.58 -18.19
C VAL A 161 0.10 -7.92 -19.19
N ALA A 162 0.16 -7.19 -20.31
CA ALA A 162 1.28 -7.30 -21.23
C ALA A 162 2.57 -6.75 -20.59
N PRO A 163 3.72 -7.44 -20.71
CA PRO A 163 4.95 -7.04 -20.01
C PRO A 163 5.41 -5.61 -20.32
N ASP A 164 5.19 -5.14 -21.52
CA ASP A 164 5.52 -3.78 -21.97
C ASP A 164 4.62 -2.67 -21.38
N GLU A 165 3.49 -3.04 -20.80
CA GLU A 165 2.58 -2.11 -20.11
C GLU A 165 2.84 -2.04 -18.59
N GLY A 166 3.71 -2.91 -18.06
CA GLY A 166 3.97 -2.99 -16.63
C GLY A 166 4.54 -1.69 -16.05
N GLU A 167 5.51 -1.08 -16.70
CA GLU A 167 6.12 0.19 -16.25
C GLU A 167 5.08 1.32 -16.21
N ARG A 168 4.20 1.41 -17.21
CA ARG A 168 3.11 2.41 -17.22
C ARG A 168 2.16 2.26 -16.03
N ILE A 169 1.90 1.02 -15.60
CA ILE A 169 1.10 0.75 -14.40
C ILE A 169 1.80 1.29 -13.15
N VAL A 170 3.11 1.05 -12.98
CA VAL A 170 3.87 1.53 -11.83
C VAL A 170 3.91 3.04 -11.79
N ASP A 171 4.20 3.69 -12.93
CA ASP A 171 4.25 5.14 -13.03
C ASP A 171 2.88 5.75 -12.71
N GLY A 172 1.81 5.16 -13.25
CA GLY A 172 0.43 5.56 -12.97
C GLY A 172 0.08 5.45 -11.49
N ILE A 173 0.40 4.33 -10.85
CA ILE A 173 0.15 4.11 -9.42
C ILE A 173 0.98 5.08 -8.56
N SER A 174 2.27 5.19 -8.82
CA SER A 174 3.16 6.05 -8.04
C SER A 174 2.81 7.53 -8.19
N GLY A 175 2.52 7.98 -9.40
CA GLY A 175 2.07 9.36 -9.67
C GLY A 175 0.77 9.70 -8.96
N MET A 176 -0.21 8.79 -8.99
CA MET A 176 -1.48 8.94 -8.25
C MET A 176 -1.24 9.01 -6.73
N MET A 177 -0.45 8.09 -6.17
CA MET A 177 -0.22 8.01 -4.72
C MET A 177 0.57 9.19 -4.16
N ASN A 178 1.45 9.79 -4.94
CA ASN A 178 2.17 11.01 -4.55
C ASN A 178 1.23 12.22 -4.39
N SER A 179 0.04 12.18 -4.99
CA SER A 179 -0.97 13.24 -4.89
C SER A 179 -0.37 14.64 -5.15
N ALA A 180 0.46 14.73 -6.19
CA ALA A 180 1.14 15.93 -6.66
C ALA A 180 0.61 16.34 -8.05
N GLN A 181 1.19 17.37 -8.63
CA GLN A 181 0.90 17.75 -10.01
C GLN A 181 1.12 16.55 -10.96
N GLY A 182 0.18 16.28 -11.85
CA GLY A 182 0.20 15.14 -12.77
C GLY A 182 -0.47 13.86 -12.23
N ALA A 183 -0.98 13.87 -10.99
CA ALA A 183 -1.63 12.70 -10.41
C ALA A 183 -2.88 12.23 -11.19
N THR A 184 -3.62 13.19 -11.77
CA THR A 184 -4.82 12.89 -12.58
C THR A 184 -4.44 12.21 -13.90
N GLU A 185 -3.42 12.69 -14.57
CA GLU A 185 -2.89 12.11 -15.80
C GLU A 185 -2.32 10.71 -15.53
N ALA A 186 -1.56 10.55 -14.46
CA ALA A 186 -1.00 9.28 -14.05
C ALA A 186 -2.11 8.23 -13.78
N TYR A 187 -3.19 8.64 -13.11
CA TYR A 187 -4.34 7.77 -12.91
C TYR A 187 -5.06 7.44 -14.22
N ALA A 188 -5.20 8.41 -15.14
CA ALA A 188 -5.81 8.18 -16.44
C ALA A 188 -5.02 7.17 -17.27
N ASP A 189 -3.69 7.21 -17.24
CA ASP A 189 -2.83 6.23 -17.90
C ASP A 189 -3.01 4.82 -17.34
N LEU A 190 -3.10 4.68 -16.02
CA LEU A 190 -3.41 3.40 -15.37
C LEU A 190 -4.77 2.85 -15.84
N VAL A 191 -5.81 3.68 -15.83
CA VAL A 191 -7.16 3.31 -16.27
C VAL A 191 -7.19 2.91 -17.75
N ASP A 192 -6.43 3.59 -18.59
CA ASP A 192 -6.31 3.26 -20.03
C ASP A 192 -5.71 1.85 -20.23
N VAL A 193 -4.62 1.52 -19.54
CA VAL A 193 -4.02 0.17 -19.58
C VAL A 193 -5.02 -0.89 -19.11
N VAL A 194 -5.68 -0.66 -17.98
CA VAL A 194 -6.66 -1.63 -17.43
C VAL A 194 -7.87 -1.76 -18.35
N THR A 195 -8.33 -0.68 -18.98
CA THR A 195 -9.45 -0.72 -19.94
C THR A 195 -9.11 -1.60 -21.14
N ARG A 196 -7.91 -1.47 -21.70
CA ARG A 196 -7.46 -2.34 -22.80
C ARG A 196 -7.35 -3.81 -22.36
N LEU A 197 -6.83 -4.05 -21.17
CA LEU A 197 -6.74 -5.39 -20.58
C LEU A 197 -8.14 -6.03 -20.45
N VAL A 198 -9.12 -5.31 -19.90
CA VAL A 198 -10.51 -5.79 -19.74
C VAL A 198 -11.12 -6.10 -21.11
N ALA A 199 -10.94 -5.23 -22.10
CA ALA A 199 -11.43 -5.44 -23.45
C ALA A 199 -10.81 -6.70 -24.11
N ASP A 200 -9.49 -6.89 -23.97
CA ASP A 200 -8.81 -8.09 -24.47
C ASP A 200 -9.32 -9.36 -23.81
N ARG A 201 -9.46 -9.38 -22.48
CA ARG A 201 -9.91 -10.56 -21.74
C ARG A 201 -11.39 -10.88 -21.96
N ARG A 202 -12.22 -9.88 -22.24
CA ARG A 202 -13.61 -10.11 -22.64
C ARG A 202 -13.69 -10.79 -24.01
N ALA A 203 -12.85 -10.38 -24.94
CA ALA A 203 -12.76 -11.00 -26.27
C ALA A 203 -12.06 -12.37 -26.26
N ARG A 204 -11.06 -12.53 -25.42
CA ARG A 204 -10.19 -13.71 -25.33
C ARG A 204 -9.90 -14.06 -23.87
N PRO A 205 -10.85 -14.72 -23.15
CA PRO A 205 -10.65 -15.13 -21.77
C PRO A 205 -9.40 -16.01 -21.60
N ARG A 206 -8.67 -15.81 -20.50
CA ARG A 206 -7.48 -16.58 -20.13
C ARG A 206 -7.58 -17.04 -18.68
N ARG A 207 -6.57 -17.78 -18.22
CA ARG A 207 -6.47 -18.20 -16.82
C ARG A 207 -5.78 -17.11 -16.01
N ASP A 208 -6.47 -16.00 -15.79
CA ASP A 208 -6.00 -14.84 -15.01
C ASP A 208 -7.14 -14.22 -14.18
N LEU A 209 -6.78 -13.37 -13.21
CA LEU A 209 -7.75 -12.72 -12.31
C LEU A 209 -8.71 -11.80 -13.08
N THR A 210 -8.27 -11.16 -14.15
CA THR A 210 -9.11 -10.30 -15.00
C THR A 210 -10.25 -11.10 -15.62
N SER A 211 -9.94 -12.24 -16.23
CA SER A 211 -10.95 -13.13 -16.82
C SER A 211 -11.90 -13.71 -15.79
N TYR A 212 -11.38 -14.02 -14.59
CA TYR A 212 -12.21 -14.50 -13.49
C TYR A 212 -13.19 -13.42 -12.98
N LEU A 213 -12.72 -12.19 -12.77
CA LEU A 213 -13.58 -11.07 -12.37
C LEU A 213 -14.68 -10.81 -13.39
N LEU A 214 -14.36 -10.90 -14.69
CA LEU A 214 -15.33 -10.75 -15.79
C LEU A 214 -16.40 -11.83 -15.82
N ALA A 215 -16.07 -13.05 -15.37
CA ALA A 215 -17.00 -14.18 -15.32
C ALA A 215 -17.69 -14.34 -13.95
N HIS A 216 -17.36 -13.51 -12.95
CA HIS A 216 -17.82 -13.67 -11.59
C HIS A 216 -19.36 -13.50 -11.46
N PRO A 217 -20.04 -14.29 -10.59
CA PRO A 217 -21.49 -14.19 -10.37
C PRO A 217 -22.00 -12.82 -9.92
N ALA A 218 -21.14 -11.97 -9.36
CA ALA A 218 -21.44 -10.58 -9.02
C ALA A 218 -21.79 -9.71 -10.26
N ARG A 219 -21.51 -10.20 -11.48
CA ARG A 219 -21.86 -9.56 -12.76
C ARG A 219 -21.41 -8.10 -12.81
N LEU A 220 -20.13 -7.87 -12.55
CA LEU A 220 -19.54 -6.53 -12.69
C LEU A 220 -19.64 -6.08 -14.16
N ASP A 221 -20.09 -4.86 -14.37
CA ASP A 221 -20.03 -4.23 -15.69
C ASP A 221 -18.59 -3.85 -16.07
N ASN A 222 -18.39 -3.19 -17.22
CA ASN A 222 -17.03 -2.82 -17.66
C ASN A 222 -16.38 -1.80 -16.73
N ASP A 223 -17.10 -0.76 -16.36
CA ASP A 223 -16.59 0.34 -15.55
C ASP A 223 -16.28 -0.14 -14.13
N GLU A 224 -17.16 -0.97 -13.56
CA GLU A 224 -16.94 -1.64 -12.29
C GLU A 224 -15.72 -2.57 -12.35
N THR A 225 -15.58 -3.39 -13.41
CA THR A 225 -14.44 -4.30 -13.56
C THR A 225 -13.12 -3.54 -13.68
N VAL A 226 -13.06 -2.50 -14.54
CA VAL A 226 -11.88 -1.64 -14.67
C VAL A 226 -11.54 -0.99 -13.34
N SER A 227 -12.53 -0.44 -12.66
CA SER A 227 -12.33 0.25 -11.37
C SER A 227 -11.85 -0.71 -10.27
N GLN A 228 -12.40 -1.92 -10.18
CA GLN A 228 -11.95 -2.93 -9.21
C GLN A 228 -10.51 -3.39 -9.50
N ILE A 229 -10.14 -3.62 -10.76
CA ILE A 229 -8.78 -4.03 -11.13
C ILE A 229 -7.79 -2.91 -10.83
N ALA A 230 -8.09 -1.66 -11.23
CA ALA A 230 -7.26 -0.50 -10.92
C ALA A 230 -7.09 -0.31 -9.41
N LEU A 231 -8.17 -0.49 -8.61
CA LEU A 231 -8.11 -0.47 -7.15
C LEU A 231 -7.17 -1.56 -6.61
N VAL A 232 -7.34 -2.82 -7.03
CA VAL A 232 -6.55 -3.94 -6.48
C VAL A 232 -5.08 -3.80 -6.86
N MET A 233 -4.77 -3.35 -8.08
CA MET A 233 -3.40 -3.07 -8.50
C MET A 233 -2.77 -1.93 -7.69
N SER A 234 -3.47 -0.80 -7.57
CA SER A 234 -2.94 0.37 -6.84
C SER A 234 -2.77 0.10 -5.35
N ALA A 235 -3.81 -0.46 -4.71
CA ALA A 235 -3.78 -0.78 -3.28
C ALA A 235 -2.85 -1.96 -2.95
N GLY A 236 -2.48 -2.77 -3.93
CA GLY A 236 -1.57 -3.89 -3.75
C GLY A 236 -0.12 -3.55 -4.06
N HIS A 237 0.16 -2.74 -5.09
CA HIS A 237 1.53 -2.48 -5.56
C HIS A 237 2.29 -1.53 -4.63
N ASP A 238 1.89 -0.25 -4.55
CA ASP A 238 2.64 0.77 -3.81
C ASP A 238 2.83 0.42 -2.31
N PRO A 239 1.80 -0.03 -1.58
CA PRO A 239 2.00 -0.43 -0.18
C PRO A 239 2.90 -1.65 0.00
N THR A 240 2.89 -2.61 -0.93
CA THR A 240 3.78 -3.78 -0.84
C THR A 240 5.22 -3.39 -1.14
N THR A 241 5.45 -2.52 -2.13
CA THR A 241 6.76 -1.90 -2.40
C THR A 241 7.31 -1.22 -1.15
N ASN A 242 6.49 -0.38 -0.52
CA ASN A 242 6.89 0.38 0.67
C ASN A 242 7.11 -0.56 1.88
N LEU A 243 6.30 -1.62 2.03
CA LEU A 243 6.49 -2.62 3.08
C LEU A 243 7.84 -3.34 2.94
N ILE A 244 8.20 -3.76 1.73
CA ILE A 244 9.49 -4.40 1.45
C ILE A 244 10.63 -3.42 1.73
N GLY A 245 10.59 -2.21 1.16
CA GLY A 245 11.64 -1.22 1.31
C GLY A 245 11.85 -0.77 2.76
N ASN A 246 10.77 -0.44 3.47
CA ASN A 246 10.83 0.00 4.86
C ASN A 246 11.32 -1.15 5.78
N SER A 247 10.93 -2.40 5.51
CA SER A 247 11.40 -3.55 6.30
C SER A 247 12.87 -3.85 6.07
N ILE A 248 13.36 -3.75 4.83
CA ILE A 248 14.79 -3.89 4.55
C ILE A 248 15.58 -2.76 5.21
N LEU A 249 15.13 -1.49 5.11
CA LEU A 249 15.76 -0.38 5.82
C LEU A 249 15.86 -0.65 7.32
N HIS A 250 14.75 -1.09 7.92
CA HIS A 250 14.70 -1.40 9.35
C HIS A 250 15.72 -2.49 9.71
N MET A 251 15.82 -3.55 8.92
CA MET A 251 16.81 -4.61 9.12
C MET A 251 18.26 -4.17 8.95
N LEU A 252 18.53 -3.21 8.05
CA LEU A 252 19.88 -2.68 7.83
C LEU A 252 20.33 -1.69 8.92
N THR A 253 19.40 -1.14 9.70
CA THR A 253 19.68 -0.03 10.63
C THR A 253 19.48 -0.36 12.10
N ASP A 254 18.75 -1.41 12.42
CA ASP A 254 18.49 -1.85 13.78
C ASP A 254 19.50 -2.94 14.20
N GLU A 255 20.28 -2.67 15.23
CA GLU A 255 21.32 -3.59 15.74
C GLU A 255 20.78 -4.97 16.16
N ARG A 256 19.49 -5.05 16.52
CA ARG A 256 18.81 -6.32 16.83
C ARG A 256 18.74 -7.24 15.61
N TYR A 257 18.77 -6.70 14.41
CA TYR A 257 18.79 -7.44 13.14
C TYR A 257 20.19 -7.63 12.58
N ALA A 258 21.15 -6.76 12.89
CA ALA A 258 22.53 -6.87 12.41
C ALA A 258 23.19 -8.19 12.85
N GLY A 259 22.82 -8.74 14.04
CA GLY A 259 23.20 -10.08 14.44
C GLY A 259 22.44 -11.21 13.72
N SER A 260 21.29 -10.92 13.11
CA SER A 260 20.39 -11.87 12.44
C SER A 260 20.83 -12.23 11.03
N LEU A 261 21.44 -11.32 10.30
CA LEU A 261 22.07 -11.62 9.00
C LEU A 261 23.16 -12.70 9.15
N HIS A 262 23.70 -12.87 10.38
CA HIS A 262 24.78 -13.81 10.69
C HIS A 262 24.43 -14.90 11.72
N GLY A 263 23.22 -14.90 12.33
CA GLY A 263 22.91 -15.83 13.42
C GLY A 263 21.52 -15.77 14.07
N GLY A 264 20.58 -14.97 13.55
CA GLY A 264 19.17 -15.25 13.78
C GLY A 264 18.54 -14.80 15.12
N ALA A 265 18.68 -13.53 15.53
CA ALA A 265 17.93 -13.04 16.70
C ALA A 265 16.49 -12.64 16.35
N MET A 266 16.21 -12.11 15.13
CA MET A 266 14.87 -11.71 14.69
C MET A 266 14.59 -12.15 13.25
N THR A 267 13.34 -12.44 12.95
CA THR A 267 12.89 -12.97 11.67
C THR A 267 12.39 -11.86 10.73
N ALA A 268 12.30 -12.14 9.43
CA ALA A 268 11.64 -11.24 8.47
C ALA A 268 10.19 -10.89 8.89
N HIS A 269 9.49 -11.83 9.52
CA HIS A 269 8.15 -11.60 10.05
C HIS A 269 8.13 -10.54 11.17
N GLU A 270 9.12 -10.57 12.07
CA GLU A 270 9.23 -9.59 13.16
C GLU A 270 9.58 -8.20 12.61
N ALA A 271 10.49 -8.11 11.65
CA ALA A 271 10.81 -6.85 10.96
C ALA A 271 9.58 -6.23 10.28
N ILE A 272 8.84 -7.03 9.52
CA ILE A 272 7.58 -6.61 8.90
C ILE A 272 6.58 -6.14 9.96
N ASN A 273 6.43 -6.89 11.05
CA ASN A 273 5.48 -6.53 12.11
C ASN A 273 5.86 -5.20 12.78
N GLU A 274 7.13 -4.94 13.03
CA GLU A 274 7.59 -3.66 13.58
C GLU A 274 7.31 -2.50 12.62
N VAL A 275 7.59 -2.68 11.32
CA VAL A 275 7.25 -1.68 10.29
C VAL A 275 5.76 -1.41 10.24
N LEU A 276 4.91 -2.45 10.31
CA LEU A 276 3.45 -2.28 10.33
C LEU A 276 2.95 -1.51 11.56
N TRP A 277 3.65 -1.56 12.68
CA TRP A 277 3.37 -0.76 13.86
C TRP A 277 3.89 0.67 13.75
N GLN A 278 5.15 0.85 13.36
CA GLN A 278 5.87 2.13 13.46
C GLN A 278 5.81 2.95 12.17
N GLU A 279 6.00 2.30 11.03
CA GLU A 279 6.13 2.93 9.70
C GLU A 279 5.19 2.26 8.68
N PRO A 280 3.86 2.19 8.95
CA PRO A 280 2.94 1.49 8.06
C PRO A 280 2.99 2.10 6.65
N PRO A 281 3.08 1.27 5.59
CA PRO A 281 3.21 1.72 4.20
C PRO A 281 2.13 2.70 3.76
N ILE A 282 0.91 2.50 4.22
CA ILE A 282 -0.16 3.50 4.18
C ILE A 282 -0.21 4.17 5.54
N ALA A 283 0.29 5.40 5.61
CA ALA A 283 0.38 6.14 6.86
C ALA A 283 -0.94 6.79 7.26
N ASN A 284 -1.63 7.43 6.30
CA ASN A 284 -2.88 8.15 6.52
C ASN A 284 -3.85 7.88 5.36
N LEU A 285 -4.96 7.19 5.62
CA LEU A 285 -5.97 6.91 4.59
C LEU A 285 -7.29 6.51 5.24
N ALA A 286 -7.96 5.50 4.69
CA ALA A 286 -9.26 5.00 5.13
C ALA A 286 -10.29 6.12 5.30
N ALA A 287 -10.49 6.90 4.22
CA ALA A 287 -11.45 8.00 4.20
C ALA A 287 -12.86 7.56 4.64
N HIS A 288 -13.48 8.40 5.48
CA HIS A 288 -14.84 8.25 5.96
C HIS A 288 -15.55 9.60 5.91
N TYR A 289 -16.86 9.57 5.82
CA TYR A 289 -17.71 10.76 5.69
C TYR A 289 -18.92 10.61 6.62
N PRO A 290 -19.15 11.52 7.61
CA PRO A 290 -20.34 11.47 8.44
C PRO A 290 -21.60 11.61 7.57
N ARG A 291 -22.60 10.76 7.78
CA ARG A 291 -23.88 10.82 7.05
C ARG A 291 -24.74 12.00 7.46
N HIS A 292 -24.52 12.53 8.67
CA HIS A 292 -25.18 13.71 9.24
C HIS A 292 -24.27 14.35 10.27
N ASP A 293 -24.56 15.57 10.68
CA ASP A 293 -23.83 16.22 11.76
C ASP A 293 -23.84 15.34 13.01
N THR A 294 -22.67 15.08 13.57
CA THR A 294 -22.51 14.16 14.70
C THR A 294 -21.40 14.63 15.64
N GLU A 295 -21.39 14.10 16.86
CA GLU A 295 -20.28 14.22 17.80
C GLU A 295 -19.56 12.87 17.87
N PHE A 296 -18.25 12.88 17.70
CA PHE A 296 -17.43 11.69 17.73
C PHE A 296 -16.17 11.93 18.57
N HIS A 297 -15.98 11.16 19.65
CA HIS A 297 -14.91 11.33 20.63
C HIS A 297 -14.75 12.79 21.12
N GLY A 298 -15.88 13.49 21.37
CA GLY A 298 -15.90 14.88 21.85
C GLY A 298 -15.66 15.94 20.78
N VAL A 299 -15.50 15.53 19.50
CA VAL A 299 -15.30 16.44 18.36
C VAL A 299 -16.56 16.50 17.50
N ARG A 300 -17.03 17.71 17.20
CA ARG A 300 -18.16 17.93 16.31
C ARG A 300 -17.71 17.76 14.84
N LEU A 301 -18.41 16.92 14.12
CA LEU A 301 -18.18 16.61 12.71
C LEU A 301 -19.42 17.00 11.90
N HIS A 302 -19.19 17.53 10.69
CA HIS A 302 -20.27 17.91 9.78
C HIS A 302 -20.56 16.81 8.77
N ALA A 303 -21.80 16.72 8.32
CA ALA A 303 -22.19 15.81 7.25
C ALA A 303 -21.30 15.99 6.02
N GLY A 304 -20.83 14.89 5.44
CA GLY A 304 -19.95 14.89 4.27
C GLY A 304 -18.51 15.34 4.51
N GLN A 305 -18.11 15.73 5.72
CA GLN A 305 -16.74 16.14 6.04
C GLN A 305 -15.76 14.98 5.83
N LEU A 306 -14.62 15.21 5.16
CA LEU A 306 -13.59 14.20 5.02
C LEU A 306 -12.89 13.92 6.35
N ILE A 307 -12.86 12.64 6.73
CA ILE A 307 -12.11 12.12 7.87
C ILE A 307 -11.13 11.08 7.37
N LEU A 308 -9.87 11.19 7.75
CA LEU A 308 -8.82 10.20 7.48
C LEU A 308 -8.37 9.53 8.78
N VAL A 309 -7.99 8.27 8.70
CA VAL A 309 -7.32 7.56 9.80
C VAL A 309 -5.82 7.66 9.60
N SER A 310 -5.09 8.15 10.60
CA SER A 310 -3.64 8.01 10.65
C SER A 310 -3.27 6.68 11.29
N PHE A 311 -2.94 5.70 10.48
CA PHE A 311 -2.43 4.42 10.98
C PHE A 311 -1.07 4.60 11.66
N GLY A 312 -0.21 5.50 11.13
CA GLY A 312 1.08 5.83 11.73
C GLY A 312 0.96 6.47 13.12
N ALA A 313 0.03 7.42 13.29
CA ALA A 313 -0.20 8.04 14.59
C ALA A 313 -0.90 7.09 15.57
N ALA A 314 -1.97 6.43 15.16
CA ALA A 314 -2.77 5.57 16.01
C ALA A 314 -1.96 4.35 16.51
N ASN A 315 -1.22 3.69 15.63
CA ASN A 315 -0.41 2.54 16.02
C ASN A 315 0.65 2.91 17.07
N THR A 316 1.37 4.03 16.88
CA THR A 316 2.43 4.45 17.81
C THR A 316 1.95 4.98 19.14
N GLN A 317 0.64 5.20 19.31
CA GLN A 317 0.02 5.49 20.60
C GLN A 317 -0.20 4.23 21.44
N SER A 318 -0.23 3.07 20.82
CA SER A 318 -0.53 1.81 21.51
C SER A 318 0.55 1.47 22.54
N ALA A 319 0.12 0.96 23.71
CA ALA A 319 1.04 0.41 24.72
C ALA A 319 1.83 -0.84 24.22
N ALA A 320 1.57 -1.33 23.02
CA ALA A 320 2.34 -2.38 22.37
C ALA A 320 3.67 -1.87 21.79
N VAL A 321 3.83 -0.54 21.66
CA VAL A 321 5.04 0.11 21.12
C VAL A 321 5.65 0.98 22.22
N THR A 322 6.92 0.77 22.52
CA THR A 322 7.70 1.62 23.44
C THR A 322 8.90 2.20 22.74
N PRO A 323 9.34 3.43 23.09
CA PRO A 323 10.51 4.03 22.45
C PRO A 323 11.80 3.22 22.65
N GLU A 324 11.94 2.53 23.79
CA GLU A 324 13.15 1.83 24.18
C GLU A 324 13.20 0.38 23.70
N GLU A 325 12.04 -0.30 23.66
CA GLU A 325 11.96 -1.74 23.38
C GLU A 325 11.39 -2.05 21.98
N GLY A 326 10.89 -1.03 21.26
CA GLY A 326 10.18 -1.23 20.01
C GLY A 326 8.80 -1.87 20.20
N VAL A 327 8.43 -2.79 19.31
CA VAL A 327 7.14 -3.47 19.35
C VAL A 327 7.21 -4.65 20.33
N ARG A 328 6.26 -4.73 21.27
CA ARG A 328 6.16 -5.86 22.20
C ARG A 328 6.03 -7.17 21.42
N SER A 329 6.85 -8.16 21.80
CA SER A 329 6.83 -9.49 21.18
C SER A 329 5.41 -10.09 21.14
N GLY A 330 5.01 -10.56 19.96
CA GLY A 330 3.67 -11.13 19.71
C GLY A 330 2.54 -10.11 19.54
N ALA A 331 2.80 -8.81 19.66
CA ALA A 331 1.79 -7.79 19.39
C ALA A 331 1.47 -7.73 17.89
N SER A 332 0.19 -7.91 17.53
CA SER A 332 -0.27 -7.95 16.13
C SER A 332 -1.56 -7.14 15.88
N ALA A 333 -1.96 -6.35 16.88
CA ALA A 333 -3.20 -5.56 16.82
C ALA A 333 -3.03 -4.18 16.15
N HIS A 334 -1.94 -3.98 15.38
CA HIS A 334 -1.78 -2.75 14.60
C HIS A 334 -2.88 -2.57 13.56
N LEU A 335 -3.18 -1.33 13.20
CA LEU A 335 -4.23 -0.97 12.28
C LEU A 335 -3.77 -0.87 10.80
N ALA A 336 -2.54 -1.23 10.47
CA ALA A 336 -1.99 -1.11 9.12
C ALA A 336 -2.80 -1.85 8.03
N TRP A 337 -3.56 -2.88 8.40
CA TRP A 337 -4.50 -3.58 7.51
C TRP A 337 -5.94 -3.07 7.63
N SER A 338 -6.16 -1.94 8.30
CA SER A 338 -7.47 -1.42 8.66
C SER A 338 -8.27 -2.37 9.56
N ALA A 339 -9.51 -2.01 9.88
CA ALA A 339 -10.45 -2.82 10.66
C ALA A 339 -11.87 -2.72 10.06
N GLY A 340 -12.82 -3.47 10.62
CA GLY A 340 -14.21 -3.45 10.18
C GLY A 340 -14.42 -4.07 8.79
N PRO A 341 -15.53 -3.73 8.12
CA PRO A 341 -15.90 -4.30 6.82
C PRO A 341 -14.89 -4.01 5.71
N HIS A 342 -14.25 -2.84 5.75
CA HIS A 342 -13.26 -2.38 4.76
C HIS A 342 -11.81 -2.78 5.10
N ARG A 343 -11.59 -3.72 6.01
CA ARG A 343 -10.25 -4.28 6.27
C ARG A 343 -9.63 -4.83 4.99
N CYS A 344 -8.30 -4.80 4.89
CA CYS A 344 -7.59 -5.29 3.71
C CYS A 344 -7.96 -6.76 3.39
N PRO A 345 -8.42 -7.07 2.16
CA PRO A 345 -8.71 -8.44 1.75
C PRO A 345 -7.46 -9.24 1.41
N ALA A 346 -6.38 -8.54 1.07
CA ALA A 346 -5.14 -9.12 0.54
C ALA A 346 -4.02 -9.23 1.60
N LYS A 347 -4.35 -9.17 2.91
CA LYS A 347 -3.36 -9.25 3.98
C LYS A 347 -2.42 -10.47 3.82
N GLN A 348 -2.97 -11.64 3.57
CA GLN A 348 -2.18 -12.88 3.49
C GLN A 348 -1.24 -12.91 2.28
N PRO A 349 -1.71 -12.67 1.02
CA PRO A 349 -0.81 -12.62 -0.12
C PRO A 349 0.22 -11.49 -0.01
N ALA A 350 -0.14 -10.29 0.49
CA ALA A 350 0.79 -9.19 0.66
C ALA A 350 1.91 -9.51 1.65
N LEU A 351 1.57 -10.12 2.80
CA LEU A 351 2.58 -10.60 3.76
C LEU A 351 3.48 -11.67 3.16
N LEU A 352 2.91 -12.61 2.40
CA LEU A 352 3.70 -13.67 1.76
C LEU A 352 4.68 -13.11 0.73
N ILE A 353 4.25 -12.12 -0.08
CA ILE A 353 5.12 -11.42 -1.02
C ILE A 353 6.27 -10.74 -0.28
N ALA A 354 5.96 -9.91 0.73
CA ALA A 354 6.96 -9.15 1.46
C ALA A 354 7.94 -10.06 2.22
N MET A 355 7.44 -11.08 2.93
CA MET A 355 8.28 -12.04 3.64
C MET A 355 9.23 -12.77 2.69
N THR A 356 8.72 -13.31 1.58
CA THR A 356 9.55 -14.04 0.62
C THR A 356 10.58 -13.13 -0.02
N ALA A 357 10.21 -11.89 -0.36
CA ALA A 357 11.15 -10.90 -0.90
C ALA A 357 12.30 -10.63 0.08
N ILE A 358 11.98 -10.38 1.36
CA ILE A 358 12.97 -10.09 2.39
C ILE A 358 13.85 -11.32 2.65
N GLU A 359 13.30 -12.53 2.73
CA GLU A 359 14.05 -13.77 2.90
C GLU A 359 15.04 -13.99 1.72
N GLN A 360 14.64 -13.71 0.48
CA GLN A 360 15.54 -13.81 -0.68
C GLN A 360 16.63 -12.74 -0.64
N PHE A 361 16.30 -11.51 -0.29
CA PHE A 361 17.29 -10.44 -0.10
C PHE A 361 18.33 -10.81 0.96
N THR A 362 17.90 -11.17 2.16
CA THR A 362 18.80 -11.48 3.28
C THR A 362 19.65 -12.72 3.06
N SER A 363 19.16 -13.69 2.29
CA SER A 363 19.92 -14.92 1.98
C SER A 363 20.99 -14.71 0.91
N GLN A 364 20.82 -13.76 -0.01
CA GLN A 364 21.73 -13.54 -1.12
C GLN A 364 22.69 -12.35 -0.89
N LEU A 365 22.19 -11.30 -0.25
CA LEU A 365 22.95 -10.06 0.01
C LEU A 365 23.12 -9.86 1.52
N CYS A 366 23.62 -10.88 2.20
CA CYS A 366 23.69 -10.95 3.67
C CYS A 366 24.63 -9.90 4.30
N ASP A 367 25.56 -9.33 3.52
CA ASP A 367 26.50 -8.29 3.92
C ASP A 367 26.13 -6.89 3.41
N ALA A 368 24.88 -6.73 2.95
CA ALA A 368 24.42 -5.44 2.44
C ALA A 368 24.43 -4.37 3.54
N GLU A 369 24.93 -3.20 3.19
CA GLU A 369 25.01 -2.02 4.05
C GLU A 369 24.53 -0.78 3.30
N LEU A 370 23.97 0.21 4.02
CA LEU A 370 23.63 1.50 3.44
C LEU A 370 24.89 2.22 2.94
N THR A 371 24.78 2.92 1.80
CA THR A 371 25.87 3.77 1.28
C THR A 371 25.80 5.20 1.79
N VAL A 372 24.70 5.59 2.43
CA VAL A 372 24.46 6.91 3.01
C VAL A 372 23.95 6.77 4.45
N PRO A 373 24.17 7.76 5.32
CA PRO A 373 23.55 7.79 6.64
C PRO A 373 22.00 7.78 6.54
N VAL A 374 21.32 7.19 7.53
CA VAL A 374 19.84 7.16 7.59
C VAL A 374 19.22 8.57 7.49
N SER A 375 19.88 9.57 8.07
CA SER A 375 19.43 10.97 8.04
C SER A 375 19.45 11.61 6.65
N GLU A 376 20.15 11.02 5.69
CA GLU A 376 20.22 11.47 4.30
C GLU A 376 19.25 10.73 3.37
N LEU A 377 18.55 9.71 3.88
CA LEU A 377 17.54 9.01 3.11
C LEU A 377 16.34 9.92 2.85
N LEU A 378 15.90 9.95 1.60
CA LEU A 378 14.77 10.77 1.18
C LEU A 378 13.49 9.95 1.19
N TRP A 379 12.45 10.54 1.80
CA TRP A 379 11.11 10.01 1.78
C TRP A 379 10.27 10.73 0.73
N ARG A 380 9.46 9.99 -0.01
CA ARG A 380 8.56 10.57 -1.01
C ARG A 380 7.52 11.45 -0.32
N PRO A 381 7.39 12.73 -0.71
CA PRO A 381 6.34 13.59 -0.19
C PRO A 381 4.95 13.06 -0.62
N GLY A 382 3.98 13.17 0.29
CA GLY A 382 2.60 12.77 0.03
C GLY A 382 1.83 12.55 1.32
N PRO A 383 0.51 12.77 1.34
CA PRO A 383 -0.27 12.71 2.56
C PRO A 383 -0.60 11.27 3.01
N PHE A 384 -0.51 10.27 2.10
CA PHE A 384 -1.12 8.96 2.32
C PHE A 384 -0.12 7.85 2.65
N HIS A 385 1.10 7.93 2.18
CA HIS A 385 2.07 6.84 2.26
C HIS A 385 3.27 7.19 3.14
N ARG A 386 3.98 6.13 3.57
CA ARG A 386 5.33 6.20 4.13
C ARG A 386 6.27 5.41 3.22
N ALA A 387 6.92 6.11 2.30
CA ALA A 387 7.62 5.53 1.17
C ALA A 387 9.00 6.12 1.00
N LEU A 388 10.03 5.28 0.91
CA LEU A 388 11.38 5.70 0.54
C LEU A 388 11.43 6.09 -0.94
N ALA A 389 12.15 7.16 -1.27
CA ALA A 389 12.47 7.51 -2.65
C ALA A 389 13.54 6.59 -3.22
N HIS A 390 14.58 6.30 -2.41
CA HIS A 390 15.72 5.45 -2.75
C HIS A 390 16.18 4.70 -1.51
N LEU A 391 16.78 3.52 -1.72
CA LEU A 391 17.47 2.77 -0.67
C LEU A 391 18.82 2.26 -1.23
N PRO A 392 19.83 3.14 -1.27
CA PRO A 392 21.13 2.80 -1.86
C PRO A 392 21.96 1.93 -0.92
N VAL A 393 22.42 0.78 -1.43
CA VAL A 393 23.21 -0.20 -0.70
C VAL A 393 24.51 -0.55 -1.42
N ARG A 394 25.48 -1.07 -0.65
CA ARG A 394 26.65 -1.78 -1.13
C ARG A 394 26.69 -3.18 -0.51
N PHE A 395 27.29 -4.13 -1.20
CA PHE A 395 27.43 -5.52 -0.78
C PHE A 395 28.60 -6.16 -1.54
N THR A 396 29.05 -7.33 -1.12
CA THR A 396 30.06 -8.08 -1.89
C THR A 396 29.47 -8.52 -3.23
N PRO A 397 30.10 -8.17 -4.37
CA PRO A 397 29.63 -8.62 -5.69
C PRO A 397 29.47 -10.14 -5.75
N LEU A 398 28.35 -10.60 -6.29
CA LEU A 398 28.13 -12.03 -6.53
C LEU A 398 28.56 -12.42 -7.95
N ASP A 399 29.24 -13.53 -8.07
CA ASP A 399 29.56 -14.12 -9.39
C ASP A 399 28.27 -14.62 -10.04
N THR A 400 27.71 -13.81 -10.94
CA THR A 400 26.53 -14.19 -11.75
C THR A 400 26.93 -14.96 -13.00
N THR A 401 27.75 -15.98 -12.88
CA THR A 401 27.96 -16.92 -14.00
C THR A 401 26.63 -17.67 -14.21
N PRO A 402 25.95 -17.53 -15.35
CA PRO A 402 24.73 -18.26 -15.57
C PRO A 402 25.04 -19.75 -15.47
N ALA A 403 24.36 -20.45 -14.56
CA ALA A 403 24.37 -21.90 -14.57
C ALA A 403 23.88 -22.33 -15.95
N THR A 404 24.74 -22.91 -16.75
CA THR A 404 24.41 -23.54 -18.03
C THR A 404 23.60 -24.80 -17.73
N GLY A 405 22.31 -24.61 -17.45
CA GLY A 405 21.31 -25.66 -17.39
C GLY A 405 20.59 -25.76 -18.73
N PRO A 406 20.12 -26.96 -19.11
CA PRO A 406 19.45 -27.15 -20.39
C PRO A 406 18.17 -26.28 -20.47
N ASP A 407 18.02 -25.68 -21.62
CA ASP A 407 16.87 -24.89 -22.07
C ASP A 407 15.61 -25.80 -22.13
N GLU A 408 14.92 -25.97 -21.00
CA GLU A 408 13.60 -26.57 -21.02
C GLU A 408 12.58 -25.41 -21.09
N GLY A 409 12.07 -25.21 -22.31
CA GLY A 409 10.94 -24.35 -22.61
C GLY A 409 9.69 -24.74 -21.80
N SER A 410 9.65 -24.37 -20.54
CA SER A 410 8.50 -24.54 -19.66
C SER A 410 7.56 -23.35 -19.84
N ALA A 411 6.47 -23.58 -20.56
CA ALA A 411 5.30 -22.72 -20.50
C ALA A 411 4.80 -22.68 -19.04
N ILE A 412 5.00 -21.56 -18.35
CA ILE A 412 4.58 -21.37 -16.98
C ILE A 412 3.05 -21.39 -16.95
N ALA A 413 2.49 -22.47 -16.37
CA ALA A 413 1.09 -22.53 -16.03
C ALA A 413 0.83 -21.41 -15.01
N SER A 414 -0.06 -20.45 -15.35
CA SER A 414 -0.53 -19.44 -14.40
C SER A 414 -0.95 -20.14 -13.11
N GLY A 415 -0.44 -19.67 -11.95
CA GLY A 415 -0.69 -20.27 -10.64
C GLY A 415 -2.12 -20.20 -10.13
N ILE A 416 -3.09 -20.15 -11.03
CA ILE A 416 -4.53 -20.09 -10.77
C ILE A 416 -5.10 -21.47 -11.07
N THR A 417 -5.48 -22.19 -10.02
CA THR A 417 -6.16 -23.49 -10.15
C THR A 417 -7.66 -23.27 -10.11
N PRO A 418 -8.44 -23.66 -11.15
CA PRO A 418 -9.90 -23.49 -11.12
C PRO A 418 -10.53 -24.47 -10.14
N LYS A 419 -11.18 -23.98 -9.11
CA LYS A 419 -12.05 -24.78 -8.23
C LYS A 419 -13.48 -24.97 -8.79
N VAL A 420 -13.79 -24.43 -9.98
CA VAL A 420 -15.13 -24.55 -10.57
C VAL A 420 -15.00 -24.91 -12.05
N PRO A 421 -15.73 -25.93 -12.56
CA PRO A 421 -15.81 -26.18 -13.99
C PRO A 421 -16.52 -25.00 -14.67
N ILE A 422 -15.90 -24.46 -15.70
CA ILE A 422 -16.56 -23.51 -16.60
C ILE A 422 -17.64 -24.32 -17.30
N GLY A 423 -18.90 -24.19 -16.87
CA GLY A 423 -20.03 -24.81 -17.51
C GLY A 423 -20.16 -24.30 -18.95
N SER A 424 -20.35 -25.22 -19.84
CA SER A 424 -20.65 -25.05 -21.27
C SER A 424 -21.91 -24.23 -21.52
#